data_bd304936c4f2502a113c065f15d13563
#
_entry.id   bd304936c4f2502a113c065f15d13563
#
_cell.length_a   1.000
_cell.length_b   1.000
_cell.length_c   1.000
_cell.angle_alpha   90.00
_cell.angle_beta   90.00
_cell.angle_gamma   90.00
#
_symmetry.space_group_name_H-M   'P 1'
#
loop_
_entity.id
_entity.type
_entity.pdbx_description
1 polymer ?
#
loop_
_entity_poly.entity_id
_entity_poly.type
_entity_poly.pdbx_seq_one_letter_code
_entity_poly.pdbx_strand_id
1 'polypeptide(L)'
;MSENPLAPTDLLGKRVLVTGSSRGIGAQVAQFAAAAGARVAINYRNKEARAKKIVDGIVEAGGEAIMVGADLTDPVSVMAMMNQVREAFGGLDVLVLNASGGMEADVAEDYAMKLNRDAQVGALTAALPLMTNGGRVVFDTSHQAHFIREADTMPEYRPVALSKRAGEDALRAMADDMAARGVDFVVVSGDMIEGTVTATLLNRIYPGAIDERKEVAGKIYNVEEFAAEVAQAIVDDVPEDHTRLVGDVSSFQG
;
A
#
# COMPACT_ATOMS: atom_id res chain seq x y z
N MET A 1 -16.59 -1.40 13.61
CA MET A 1 -15.12 -1.25 13.47
C MET A 1 -14.53 -2.55 13.96
N SER A 2 -13.77 -3.25 13.13
CA SER A 2 -13.00 -4.40 13.59
C SER A 2 -11.99 -3.95 14.65
N GLU A 3 -11.59 -4.88 15.48
CA GLU A 3 -10.54 -4.65 16.48
C GLU A 3 -9.22 -4.31 15.77
N ASN A 4 -8.43 -3.37 16.32
CA ASN A 4 -7.13 -3.05 15.74
C ASN A 4 -6.25 -4.32 15.77
N PRO A 5 -5.67 -4.74 14.62
CA PRO A 5 -4.83 -5.93 14.58
C PRO A 5 -3.50 -5.77 15.34
N LEU A 6 -3.10 -4.50 15.61
CA LEU A 6 -1.89 -4.13 16.33
C LEU A 6 -2.20 -3.82 17.80
N ALA A 7 -1.30 -4.19 18.70
CA ALA A 7 -1.39 -3.75 20.09
C ALA A 7 -1.12 -2.23 20.20
N PRO A 8 -1.69 -1.56 21.22
CA PRO A 8 -1.60 -0.08 21.32
C PRO A 8 -0.19 0.51 21.36
N THR A 9 0.83 -0.32 21.57
CA THR A 9 2.23 0.10 21.69
C THR A 9 3.16 -0.49 20.66
N ASP A 10 2.66 -1.31 19.72
CA ASP A 10 3.50 -2.01 18.71
C ASP A 10 4.30 -1.03 17.84
N LEU A 11 3.74 0.14 17.58
CA LEU A 11 4.37 1.20 16.78
C LEU A 11 4.62 2.49 17.59
N LEU A 12 4.73 2.38 18.93
CA LEU A 12 4.92 3.55 19.78
C LEU A 12 6.14 4.37 19.35
N GLY A 13 5.89 5.64 18.97
CA GLY A 13 6.91 6.58 18.51
C GLY A 13 7.49 6.31 17.12
N LYS A 14 7.07 5.24 16.43
CA LYS A 14 7.46 4.97 15.04
C LYS A 14 6.87 6.00 14.09
N ARG A 15 7.62 6.35 13.07
CA ARG A 15 7.27 7.33 12.03
C ARG A 15 6.89 6.56 10.77
N VAL A 16 5.63 6.67 10.39
CA VAL A 16 5.02 5.88 9.32
C VAL A 16 4.55 6.79 8.20
N LEU A 17 4.95 6.53 6.96
CA LEU A 17 4.38 7.15 5.77
C LEU A 17 3.58 6.10 5.00
N VAL A 18 2.31 6.40 4.71
CA VAL A 18 1.45 5.55 3.87
C VAL A 18 1.10 6.29 2.59
N THR A 19 1.52 5.77 1.44
CA THR A 19 1.22 6.37 0.14
C THR A 19 -0.23 6.09 -0.27
N GLY A 20 -0.90 7.10 -0.88
CA GLY A 20 -2.30 6.94 -1.32
C GLY A 20 -3.29 6.73 -0.17
N SER A 21 -3.04 7.27 1.01
CA SER A 21 -3.77 6.98 2.25
C SER A 21 -4.94 7.93 2.55
N SER A 22 -5.42 8.68 1.56
CA SER A 22 -6.62 9.54 1.73
C SER A 22 -7.94 8.77 1.69
N ARG A 23 -7.93 7.46 1.42
CA ARG A 23 -9.09 6.55 1.39
C ARG A 23 -8.66 5.07 1.36
N GLY A 24 -9.67 4.18 1.48
CA GLY A 24 -9.50 2.74 1.25
C GLY A 24 -8.47 2.09 2.18
N ILE A 25 -7.74 1.12 1.66
CA ILE A 25 -6.76 0.31 2.40
C ILE A 25 -5.73 1.22 3.08
N GLY A 26 -5.11 2.13 2.35
CA GLY A 26 -4.08 3.01 2.92
C GLY A 26 -4.58 3.89 4.07
N ALA A 27 -5.82 4.39 4.01
CA ALA A 27 -6.41 5.16 5.11
C ALA A 27 -6.62 4.29 6.35
N GLN A 28 -7.09 3.05 6.18
CA GLN A 28 -7.31 2.13 7.28
C GLN A 28 -5.99 1.67 7.92
N VAL A 29 -4.96 1.35 7.10
CA VAL A 29 -3.60 1.06 7.59
C VAL A 29 -3.05 2.22 8.42
N ALA A 30 -3.20 3.45 7.93
CA ALA A 30 -2.77 4.64 8.64
C ALA A 30 -3.47 4.81 10.01
N GLN A 31 -4.78 4.54 10.07
CA GLN A 31 -5.55 4.58 11.31
C GLN A 31 -5.13 3.48 12.30
N PHE A 32 -4.91 2.25 11.82
CA PHE A 32 -4.38 1.16 12.65
C PHE A 32 -2.99 1.50 13.21
N ALA A 33 -2.08 2.00 12.37
CA ALA A 33 -0.75 2.39 12.80
C ALA A 33 -0.78 3.52 13.84
N ALA A 34 -1.62 4.54 13.63
CA ALA A 34 -1.77 5.64 14.59
C ALA A 34 -2.34 5.16 15.94
N ALA A 35 -3.34 4.27 15.92
CA ALA A 35 -3.91 3.67 17.13
C ALA A 35 -2.92 2.74 17.86
N ALA A 36 -1.88 2.25 17.17
CA ALA A 36 -0.76 1.50 17.75
C ALA A 36 0.41 2.41 18.22
N GLY A 37 0.21 3.73 18.25
CA GLY A 37 1.16 4.71 18.79
C GLY A 37 2.12 5.32 17.76
N ALA A 38 1.92 5.09 16.47
CA ALA A 38 2.74 5.70 15.43
C ALA A 38 2.40 7.18 15.19
N ARG A 39 3.40 7.93 14.70
CA ARG A 39 3.25 9.23 14.06
C ARG A 39 3.07 9.02 12.57
N VAL A 40 1.93 9.39 12.00
CA VAL A 40 1.56 8.96 10.66
C VAL A 40 1.48 10.12 9.65
N ALA A 41 2.16 9.97 8.51
CA ALA A 41 2.02 10.87 7.37
C ALA A 41 1.03 10.28 6.34
N ILE A 42 -0.04 11.02 6.09
CA ILE A 42 -1.12 10.69 5.15
C ILE A 42 -0.82 11.31 3.79
N ASN A 43 -0.43 10.49 2.82
CA ASN A 43 -0.21 11.00 1.47
C ASN A 43 -1.49 11.04 0.64
N TYR A 44 -1.67 12.15 -0.07
CA TYR A 44 -2.74 12.34 -1.05
C TYR A 44 -2.23 13.06 -2.30
N ARG A 45 -2.86 12.84 -3.46
CA ARG A 45 -2.51 13.56 -4.70
C ARG A 45 -3.31 14.87 -4.82
N ASN A 46 -4.64 14.79 -4.87
CA ASN A 46 -5.52 15.93 -5.13
C ASN A 46 -6.83 15.92 -4.32
N LYS A 47 -6.95 15.08 -3.31
CA LYS A 47 -8.14 14.97 -2.45
C LYS A 47 -7.82 15.38 -1.02
N GLU A 48 -7.34 16.63 -0.87
CA GLU A 48 -6.92 17.22 0.41
C GLU A 48 -7.99 17.10 1.51
N ALA A 49 -9.24 17.43 1.21
CA ALA A 49 -10.32 17.35 2.20
C ALA A 49 -10.54 15.92 2.74
N ARG A 50 -10.26 14.87 1.93
CA ARG A 50 -10.31 13.48 2.41
C ARG A 50 -9.13 13.17 3.34
N ALA A 51 -7.92 13.56 2.96
CA ALA A 51 -6.74 13.39 3.79
C ALA A 51 -6.91 14.12 5.13
N LYS A 52 -7.41 15.36 5.09
CA LYS A 52 -7.71 16.13 6.29
C LYS A 52 -8.67 15.40 7.23
N LYS A 53 -9.75 14.81 6.69
CA LYS A 53 -10.70 14.03 7.51
C LYS A 53 -10.04 12.84 8.21
N ILE A 54 -9.08 12.16 7.55
CA ILE A 54 -8.35 11.05 8.17
C ILE A 54 -7.44 11.58 9.28
N VAL A 55 -6.69 12.66 9.03
CA VAL A 55 -5.83 13.29 10.04
C VAL A 55 -6.64 13.78 11.24
N ASP A 56 -7.75 14.50 10.99
CA ASP A 56 -8.62 14.99 12.07
C ASP A 56 -9.11 13.82 12.94
N GLY A 57 -9.57 12.72 12.32
CA GLY A 57 -10.05 11.55 13.06
C GLY A 57 -8.95 10.86 13.90
N ILE A 58 -7.71 10.80 13.39
CA ILE A 58 -6.56 10.28 14.15
C ILE A 58 -6.25 11.19 15.34
N VAL A 59 -6.23 12.50 15.15
CA VAL A 59 -5.94 13.49 16.21
C VAL A 59 -7.05 13.51 17.24
N GLU A 60 -8.31 13.46 16.85
CA GLU A 60 -9.47 13.36 17.75
C GLU A 60 -9.42 12.10 18.62
N ALA A 61 -8.86 11.01 18.10
CA ALA A 61 -8.64 9.76 18.83
C ALA A 61 -7.36 9.79 19.73
N GLY A 62 -6.63 10.93 19.78
CA GLY A 62 -5.42 11.11 20.58
C GLY A 62 -4.12 10.67 19.90
N GLY A 63 -4.15 10.31 18.61
CA GLY A 63 -2.97 9.99 17.81
C GLY A 63 -2.28 11.22 17.21
N GLU A 64 -1.15 11.01 16.54
CA GLU A 64 -0.40 12.06 15.85
C GLU A 64 -0.36 11.77 14.34
N ALA A 65 -0.84 12.71 13.53
CA ALA A 65 -0.82 12.60 12.08
C ALA A 65 -0.61 13.94 11.38
N ILE A 66 0.03 13.88 10.21
CA ILE A 66 0.12 15.00 9.26
C ILE A 66 -0.40 14.58 7.91
N MET A 67 -0.80 15.52 7.07
CA MET A 67 -1.09 15.27 5.67
C MET A 67 0.02 15.82 4.78
N VAL A 68 0.40 15.06 3.76
CA VAL A 68 1.46 15.42 2.81
C VAL A 68 0.94 15.25 1.37
N GLY A 69 0.80 16.37 0.67
CA GLY A 69 0.34 16.39 -0.71
C GLY A 69 1.49 16.05 -1.67
N ALA A 70 1.32 15.01 -2.50
CA ALA A 70 2.27 14.70 -3.56
C ALA A 70 1.62 13.89 -4.69
N ASP A 71 1.93 14.24 -5.94
CA ASP A 71 1.78 13.33 -7.06
C ASP A 71 3.04 12.45 -7.12
N LEU A 72 2.85 11.15 -6.89
CA LEU A 72 3.96 10.20 -6.83
C LEU A 72 4.61 9.96 -8.20
N THR A 73 3.95 10.36 -9.30
CA THR A 73 4.52 10.30 -10.64
C THR A 73 5.43 11.50 -10.98
N ASP A 74 5.49 12.49 -10.09
CA ASP A 74 6.37 13.65 -10.19
C ASP A 74 7.50 13.57 -9.15
N PRO A 75 8.76 13.34 -9.55
CA PRO A 75 9.89 13.26 -8.63
C PRO A 75 10.09 14.50 -7.76
N VAL A 76 9.77 15.71 -8.27
CA VAL A 76 9.88 16.95 -7.49
C VAL A 76 8.85 16.96 -6.36
N SER A 77 7.63 16.54 -6.66
CA SER A 77 6.56 16.39 -5.68
C SER A 77 6.90 15.36 -4.60
N VAL A 78 7.49 14.22 -4.99
CA VAL A 78 7.97 13.17 -4.06
C VAL A 78 9.06 13.71 -3.13
N MET A 79 10.05 14.42 -3.65
CA MET A 79 11.10 15.03 -2.83
C MET A 79 10.55 16.06 -1.86
N ALA A 80 9.58 16.89 -2.29
CA ALA A 80 8.91 17.85 -1.41
C ALA A 80 8.16 17.15 -0.27
N MET A 81 7.45 16.05 -0.56
CA MET A 81 6.78 15.20 0.42
C MET A 81 7.78 14.64 1.45
N MET A 82 8.90 14.07 1.00
CA MET A 82 9.91 13.51 1.91
C MET A 82 10.56 14.59 2.80
N ASN A 83 10.75 15.80 2.29
CA ASN A 83 11.21 16.93 3.09
C ASN A 83 10.20 17.30 4.19
N GLN A 84 8.90 17.36 3.88
CA GLN A 84 7.85 17.61 4.88
C GLN A 84 7.84 16.52 5.96
N VAL A 85 7.96 15.24 5.59
CA VAL A 85 8.07 14.13 6.55
C VAL A 85 9.31 14.29 7.44
N ARG A 86 10.45 14.63 6.85
CA ARG A 86 11.69 14.87 7.61
C ARG A 86 11.56 16.05 8.57
N GLU A 87 10.97 17.15 8.14
CA GLU A 87 10.77 18.34 8.98
C GLU A 87 9.83 18.06 10.15
N ALA A 88 8.73 17.33 9.91
CA ALA A 88 7.74 17.03 10.93
C ALA A 88 8.21 15.91 11.89
N PHE A 89 8.85 14.87 11.39
CA PHE A 89 9.14 13.66 12.15
C PHE A 89 10.63 13.43 12.45
N GLY A 90 11.53 14.12 11.76
CA GLY A 90 12.98 13.94 11.89
C GLY A 90 13.54 12.72 11.12
N GLY A 91 12.71 11.90 10.52
CA GLY A 91 13.07 10.70 9.77
C GLY A 91 11.88 9.81 9.48
N LEU A 92 12.13 8.56 9.08
CA LEU A 92 11.10 7.58 8.73
C LEU A 92 11.49 6.19 9.24
N ASP A 93 10.56 5.45 9.83
CA ASP A 93 10.77 4.06 10.24
C ASP A 93 10.03 3.08 9.34
N VAL A 94 8.85 3.46 8.85
CA VAL A 94 8.02 2.59 8.02
C VAL A 94 7.51 3.32 6.79
N LEU A 95 7.69 2.71 5.62
CA LEU A 95 7.11 3.14 4.36
C LEU A 95 6.12 2.09 3.86
N VAL A 96 4.82 2.47 3.76
CA VAL A 96 3.80 1.62 3.14
C VAL A 96 3.52 2.13 1.73
N LEU A 97 3.92 1.36 0.74
CA LEU A 97 3.73 1.61 -0.69
C LEU A 97 2.38 1.03 -1.13
N ASN A 98 1.30 1.76 -0.86
CA ASN A 98 -0.08 1.36 -1.13
C ASN A 98 -0.69 2.07 -2.35
N ALA A 99 -0.17 3.22 -2.77
CA ALA A 99 -0.73 3.95 -3.89
C ALA A 99 -0.72 3.11 -5.17
N SER A 100 -1.87 3.00 -5.84
CA SER A 100 -1.98 2.33 -7.13
C SER A 100 -3.10 2.92 -7.99
N GLY A 101 -3.10 2.63 -9.31
CA GLY A 101 -4.12 3.09 -10.25
C GLY A 101 -3.88 2.52 -11.65
N GLY A 102 -4.55 3.10 -12.64
CA GLY A 102 -4.43 2.70 -14.05
C GLY A 102 -5.72 2.13 -14.64
N MET A 103 -6.82 2.10 -13.87
CA MET A 103 -8.16 1.81 -14.37
C MET A 103 -9.04 3.06 -14.49
N GLU A 104 -8.49 4.24 -14.19
CA GLU A 104 -9.21 5.50 -14.32
C GLU A 104 -9.47 5.82 -15.79
N ALA A 105 -10.62 6.40 -16.07
CA ALA A 105 -10.90 6.97 -17.38
C ALA A 105 -9.97 8.19 -17.63
N ASP A 106 -9.65 8.43 -18.90
CA ASP A 106 -8.90 9.61 -19.34
C ASP A 106 -7.46 9.75 -18.80
N VAL A 107 -6.82 8.64 -18.41
CA VAL A 107 -5.38 8.61 -18.08
C VAL A 107 -4.54 8.21 -19.30
N ALA A 108 -3.27 8.65 -19.33
CA ALA A 108 -2.35 8.24 -20.37
C ALA A 108 -2.11 6.72 -20.36
N GLU A 109 -1.83 6.13 -21.53
CA GLU A 109 -1.61 4.68 -21.69
C GLU A 109 -0.50 4.16 -20.77
N ASP A 110 0.54 4.96 -20.54
CA ASP A 110 1.67 4.60 -19.68
C ASP A 110 1.46 4.92 -18.20
N TYR A 111 0.30 5.49 -17.83
CA TYR A 111 0.04 5.95 -16.46
C TYR A 111 0.11 4.82 -15.42
N ALA A 112 -0.45 3.64 -15.75
CA ALA A 112 -0.36 2.49 -14.85
C ALA A 112 1.10 2.12 -14.54
N MET A 113 1.96 2.11 -15.56
CA MET A 113 3.38 1.80 -15.38
C MET A 113 4.10 2.90 -14.59
N LYS A 114 3.83 4.16 -14.88
CA LYS A 114 4.39 5.30 -14.13
C LYS A 114 4.01 5.26 -12.65
N LEU A 115 2.76 4.94 -12.32
CA LEU A 115 2.31 4.93 -10.93
C LEU A 115 2.67 3.65 -10.19
N ASN A 116 2.48 2.48 -10.80
CA ASN A 116 2.61 1.20 -10.10
C ASN A 116 4.04 0.64 -10.12
N ARG A 117 4.94 1.18 -10.97
CA ARG A 117 6.37 0.84 -10.98
C ARG A 117 7.24 2.05 -10.64
N ASP A 118 7.28 3.07 -11.51
CA ASP A 118 8.26 4.15 -11.42
C ASP A 118 8.08 4.98 -10.14
N ALA A 119 6.83 5.29 -9.80
CA ALA A 119 6.50 6.04 -8.59
C ALA A 119 6.81 5.26 -7.30
N GLN A 120 6.64 3.92 -7.29
CA GLN A 120 6.99 3.10 -6.13
C GLN A 120 8.51 3.10 -5.91
N VAL A 121 9.29 2.89 -6.97
CA VAL A 121 10.76 2.96 -6.93
C VAL A 121 11.22 4.37 -6.54
N GLY A 122 10.61 5.42 -7.10
CA GLY A 122 10.92 6.81 -6.78
C GLY A 122 10.64 7.15 -5.32
N ALA A 123 9.49 6.73 -4.80
CA ALA A 123 9.12 6.92 -3.40
C ALA A 123 10.10 6.19 -2.46
N LEU A 124 10.43 4.92 -2.74
CA LEU A 124 11.42 4.17 -1.96
C LEU A 124 12.78 4.85 -2.00
N THR A 125 13.29 5.19 -3.19
CA THR A 125 14.59 5.84 -3.36
C THR A 125 14.69 7.14 -2.55
N ALA A 126 13.62 7.95 -2.55
CA ALA A 126 13.58 9.20 -1.80
C ALA A 126 13.41 8.99 -0.28
N ALA A 127 12.79 7.89 0.14
CA ALA A 127 12.58 7.55 1.55
C ALA A 127 13.82 6.95 2.22
N LEU A 128 14.59 6.11 1.52
CA LEU A 128 15.73 5.38 2.08
C LEU A 128 16.73 6.26 2.85
N PRO A 129 17.08 7.50 2.42
CA PRO A 129 17.96 8.38 3.20
C PRO A 129 17.36 8.84 4.54
N LEU A 130 16.03 8.76 4.71
CA LEU A 130 15.33 9.11 5.94
C LEU A 130 15.10 7.91 6.84
N MET A 131 15.24 6.69 6.31
CA MET A 131 14.97 5.46 7.05
C MET A 131 16.14 5.09 7.96
N THR A 132 15.80 4.65 9.15
CA THR A 132 16.76 4.23 10.16
C THR A 132 16.94 2.70 10.14
N ASN A 133 18.03 2.24 10.73
CA ASN A 133 18.26 0.81 10.97
C ASN A 133 17.08 0.20 11.76
N GLY A 134 16.56 -0.93 11.30
CA GLY A 134 15.31 -1.53 11.80
C GLY A 134 14.05 -0.92 11.20
N GLY A 135 14.17 -0.21 10.07
CA GLY A 135 13.03 0.27 9.29
C GLY A 135 12.35 -0.86 8.50
N ARG A 136 11.11 -0.59 8.04
CA ARG A 136 10.31 -1.54 7.27
C ARG A 136 9.68 -0.88 6.04
N VAL A 137 9.77 -1.57 4.90
CA VAL A 137 9.03 -1.23 3.68
C VAL A 137 7.99 -2.31 3.42
N VAL A 138 6.72 -1.92 3.32
CA VAL A 138 5.60 -2.80 2.97
C VAL A 138 5.09 -2.38 1.61
N PHE A 139 5.04 -3.31 0.65
CA PHE A 139 4.47 -3.08 -0.68
C PHE A 139 3.16 -3.85 -0.84
N ASP A 140 2.08 -3.13 -1.09
CA ASP A 140 0.74 -3.67 -1.29
C ASP A 140 0.48 -3.99 -2.77
N THR A 141 0.17 -5.25 -3.06
CA THR A 141 -0.11 -5.74 -4.41
C THR A 141 -1.36 -6.64 -4.44
N SER A 142 -1.63 -7.25 -5.59
CA SER A 142 -2.74 -8.21 -5.74
C SER A 142 -2.26 -9.55 -6.25
N HIS A 143 -2.97 -10.63 -5.93
CA HIS A 143 -2.68 -11.97 -6.48
C HIS A 143 -2.66 -11.96 -7.99
N GLN A 144 -3.59 -11.25 -8.64
CA GLN A 144 -3.64 -11.09 -10.09
C GLN A 144 -2.37 -10.44 -10.66
N ALA A 145 -1.71 -9.58 -9.90
CA ALA A 145 -0.43 -8.98 -10.29
C ALA A 145 0.75 -9.89 -9.91
N HIS A 146 0.76 -10.39 -8.69
CA HIS A 146 1.83 -11.24 -8.17
C HIS A 146 2.02 -12.49 -9.03
N PHE A 147 0.94 -13.15 -9.41
CA PHE A 147 0.92 -14.38 -10.19
C PHE A 147 0.65 -14.18 -11.69
N ILE A 148 0.77 -12.96 -12.24
CA ILE A 148 0.42 -12.66 -13.65
C ILE A 148 1.26 -13.47 -14.68
N ARG A 149 2.35 -14.07 -14.25
CA ARG A 149 3.19 -14.93 -15.09
C ARG A 149 2.70 -16.39 -15.11
N GLU A 150 1.95 -16.78 -14.10
CA GLU A 150 1.44 -18.15 -13.90
C GLU A 150 -0.05 -18.24 -14.22
N ALA A 151 -0.82 -17.20 -13.93
CA ALA A 151 -2.26 -17.16 -14.12
C ALA A 151 -2.70 -15.89 -14.86
N ASP A 152 -3.65 -16.03 -15.77
CA ASP A 152 -4.28 -14.89 -16.44
C ASP A 152 -5.24 -14.13 -15.51
N THR A 153 -5.54 -12.89 -15.90
CA THR A 153 -6.51 -12.03 -15.21
C THR A 153 -7.50 -11.42 -16.22
N MET A 154 -8.50 -10.72 -15.71
CA MET A 154 -9.47 -9.99 -16.53
C MET A 154 -8.76 -9.04 -17.49
N PRO A 155 -9.13 -9.02 -18.80
CA PRO A 155 -8.42 -8.22 -19.82
C PRO A 155 -8.25 -6.76 -19.43
N GLU A 156 -9.27 -6.14 -18.84
CA GLU A 156 -9.24 -4.73 -18.42
C GLU A 156 -8.33 -4.47 -17.22
N TYR A 157 -8.08 -5.49 -16.40
CA TYR A 157 -7.16 -5.40 -15.27
C TYR A 157 -5.73 -5.77 -15.64
N ARG A 158 -5.53 -6.50 -16.75
CA ARG A 158 -4.21 -7.01 -17.16
C ARG A 158 -3.12 -5.91 -17.25
N PRO A 159 -3.35 -4.71 -17.81
CA PRO A 159 -2.33 -3.65 -17.83
C PRO A 159 -1.93 -3.20 -16.41
N VAL A 160 -2.88 -3.13 -15.49
CA VAL A 160 -2.63 -2.80 -14.09
C VAL A 160 -1.86 -3.93 -13.40
N ALA A 161 -2.25 -5.18 -13.60
CA ALA A 161 -1.56 -6.35 -13.03
C ALA A 161 -0.10 -6.41 -13.50
N LEU A 162 0.14 -6.24 -14.80
CA LEU A 162 1.50 -6.19 -15.36
C LEU A 162 2.34 -5.04 -14.79
N SER A 163 1.76 -3.86 -14.62
CA SER A 163 2.48 -2.71 -14.06
C SER A 163 2.78 -2.87 -12.57
N LYS A 164 1.86 -3.44 -11.79
CA LYS A 164 2.10 -3.78 -10.37
C LYS A 164 3.16 -4.86 -10.23
N ARG A 165 3.14 -5.90 -11.08
CA ARG A 165 4.20 -6.91 -11.10
C ARG A 165 5.55 -6.31 -11.44
N ALA A 166 5.63 -5.42 -12.43
CA ALA A 166 6.86 -4.70 -12.76
C ALA A 166 7.36 -3.84 -11.59
N GLY A 167 6.46 -3.25 -10.81
CA GLY A 167 6.77 -2.53 -9.58
C GLY A 167 7.34 -3.46 -8.51
N GLU A 168 6.70 -4.60 -8.27
CA GLU A 168 7.17 -5.62 -7.34
C GLU A 168 8.58 -6.11 -7.71
N ASP A 169 8.81 -6.45 -8.98
CA ASP A 169 10.13 -6.90 -9.45
C ASP A 169 11.21 -5.83 -9.24
N ALA A 170 10.88 -4.56 -9.53
CA ALA A 170 11.81 -3.45 -9.35
C ALA A 170 12.15 -3.19 -7.87
N LEU A 171 11.16 -3.29 -6.98
CA LEU A 171 11.37 -3.16 -5.53
C LEU A 171 12.17 -4.34 -4.97
N ARG A 172 11.90 -5.58 -5.41
CA ARG A 172 12.69 -6.76 -5.04
C ARG A 172 14.15 -6.65 -5.48
N ALA A 173 14.41 -6.05 -6.65
CA ALA A 173 15.78 -5.78 -7.11
C ALA A 173 16.54 -4.77 -6.22
N MET A 174 15.83 -4.00 -5.36
CA MET A 174 16.42 -3.09 -4.38
C MET A 174 16.56 -3.72 -2.97
N ALA A 175 16.24 -5.01 -2.80
CA ALA A 175 16.23 -5.66 -1.49
C ALA A 175 17.61 -5.63 -0.81
N ASP A 176 18.70 -5.85 -1.56
CA ASP A 176 20.06 -5.79 -1.03
C ASP A 176 20.42 -4.39 -0.53
N ASP A 177 20.00 -3.33 -1.25
CA ASP A 177 20.23 -1.94 -0.83
C ASP A 177 19.45 -1.60 0.45
N MET A 178 18.24 -2.13 0.60
CA MET A 178 17.44 -2.00 1.82
C MET A 178 18.09 -2.76 2.97
N ALA A 179 18.47 -4.02 2.76
CA ALA A 179 19.12 -4.85 3.76
C ALA A 179 20.46 -4.26 4.25
N ALA A 180 21.26 -3.69 3.34
CA ALA A 180 22.51 -3.01 3.68
C ALA A 180 22.30 -1.79 4.61
N ARG A 181 21.09 -1.25 4.66
CA ARG A 181 20.68 -0.14 5.56
C ARG A 181 19.94 -0.64 6.81
N GLY A 182 19.80 -1.96 6.99
CA GLY A 182 19.00 -2.57 8.04
C GLY A 182 17.50 -2.27 7.88
N VAL A 183 17.03 -2.16 6.66
CA VAL A 183 15.60 -1.94 6.31
C VAL A 183 15.05 -3.23 5.73
N ASP A 184 14.02 -3.76 6.36
CA ASP A 184 13.30 -4.94 5.89
C ASP A 184 12.32 -4.60 4.77
N PHE A 185 12.07 -5.56 3.89
CA PHE A 185 11.09 -5.44 2.81
C PHE A 185 10.10 -6.60 2.84
N VAL A 186 8.81 -6.30 2.71
CA VAL A 186 7.77 -7.32 2.58
C VAL A 186 6.73 -6.91 1.55
N VAL A 187 6.35 -7.86 0.72
CA VAL A 187 5.23 -7.76 -0.23
C VAL A 187 4.00 -8.35 0.43
N VAL A 188 2.90 -7.62 0.46
CA VAL A 188 1.59 -8.13 0.89
C VAL A 188 0.71 -8.26 -0.34
N SER A 189 0.38 -9.48 -0.70
CA SER A 189 -0.46 -9.77 -1.85
C SER A 189 -1.82 -10.26 -1.39
N GLY A 190 -2.88 -9.64 -1.89
CA GLY A 190 -4.27 -10.04 -1.63
C GLY A 190 -5.03 -10.32 -2.91
N ASP A 191 -6.18 -10.96 -2.76
CA ASP A 191 -7.10 -11.20 -3.87
C ASP A 191 -7.87 -9.93 -4.27
N MET A 192 -9.01 -10.08 -4.91
CA MET A 192 -9.96 -8.98 -5.09
C MET A 192 -10.46 -8.51 -3.73
N ILE A 193 -10.26 -7.23 -3.41
CA ILE A 193 -10.65 -6.66 -2.11
C ILE A 193 -11.98 -5.93 -2.26
N GLU A 194 -13.01 -6.44 -1.60
CA GLU A 194 -14.35 -5.86 -1.62
C GLU A 194 -14.37 -4.44 -1.04
N GLY A 195 -15.08 -3.52 -1.69
CA GLY A 195 -15.16 -2.11 -1.30
C GLY A 195 -14.03 -1.22 -1.86
N THR A 196 -13.05 -1.79 -2.56
CA THR A 196 -12.07 -0.98 -3.30
C THR A 196 -12.66 -0.41 -4.58
N VAL A 197 -12.04 0.66 -5.09
CA VAL A 197 -12.42 1.25 -6.39
C VAL A 197 -12.20 0.25 -7.52
N THR A 198 -11.10 -0.49 -7.47
CA THR A 198 -10.77 -1.51 -8.47
C THR A 198 -11.84 -2.60 -8.54
N ALA A 199 -12.20 -3.21 -7.40
CA ALA A 199 -13.25 -4.24 -7.36
C ALA A 199 -14.60 -3.68 -7.83
N THR A 200 -14.94 -2.43 -7.46
CA THR A 200 -16.18 -1.77 -7.90
C THR A 200 -16.18 -1.53 -9.41
N LEU A 201 -15.06 -1.12 -10.00
CA LEU A 201 -14.95 -0.93 -11.45
C LEU A 201 -15.03 -2.25 -12.20
N LEU A 202 -14.30 -3.28 -11.73
CA LEU A 202 -14.35 -4.61 -12.33
C LEU A 202 -15.76 -5.20 -12.28
N ASN A 203 -16.46 -5.09 -11.14
CA ASN A 203 -17.83 -5.59 -11.01
C ASN A 203 -18.85 -4.78 -11.85
N ARG A 204 -18.51 -3.55 -12.22
CA ARG A 204 -19.33 -2.76 -13.19
C ARG A 204 -19.12 -3.25 -14.62
N ILE A 205 -17.89 -3.60 -14.99
CA ILE A 205 -17.54 -4.13 -16.32
C ILE A 205 -18.06 -5.57 -16.46
N TYR A 206 -17.86 -6.37 -15.42
CA TYR A 206 -18.28 -7.77 -15.32
C TYR A 206 -19.24 -7.93 -14.15
N PRO A 207 -20.56 -7.72 -14.38
CA PRO A 207 -21.57 -7.87 -13.32
C PRO A 207 -21.52 -9.27 -12.70
N GLY A 208 -21.34 -9.35 -11.39
CA GLY A 208 -21.22 -10.61 -10.66
C GLY A 208 -19.77 -11.05 -10.37
N ALA A 209 -18.76 -10.34 -10.89
CA ALA A 209 -17.35 -10.71 -10.69
C ALA A 209 -16.92 -10.86 -9.22
N ILE A 210 -17.49 -10.06 -8.33
CA ILE A 210 -17.24 -10.17 -6.89
C ILE A 210 -17.81 -11.47 -6.34
N ASP A 211 -19.04 -11.83 -6.70
CA ASP A 211 -19.71 -13.03 -6.21
C ASP A 211 -19.06 -14.29 -6.78
N GLU A 212 -18.74 -14.30 -8.07
CA GLU A 212 -17.99 -15.39 -8.72
C GLU A 212 -16.62 -15.60 -8.04
N ARG A 213 -15.93 -14.49 -7.70
CA ARG A 213 -14.65 -14.62 -7.00
C ARG A 213 -14.82 -15.17 -5.59
N LYS A 214 -15.89 -14.79 -4.87
CA LYS A 214 -16.24 -15.37 -3.56
C LYS A 214 -16.52 -16.87 -3.65
N GLU A 215 -17.20 -17.33 -4.69
CA GLU A 215 -17.47 -18.75 -4.91
C GLU A 215 -16.19 -19.55 -5.13
N VAL A 216 -15.24 -19.00 -5.89
CA VAL A 216 -13.96 -19.66 -6.20
C VAL A 216 -13.03 -19.65 -4.97
N ALA A 217 -12.86 -18.52 -4.31
CA ALA A 217 -11.93 -18.34 -3.20
C ALA A 217 -12.53 -18.70 -1.81
N GLY A 218 -13.81 -19.04 -1.76
CA GLY A 218 -14.54 -19.25 -0.48
C GLY A 218 -14.79 -17.97 0.32
N LYS A 219 -13.82 -17.07 0.33
CA LYS A 219 -13.92 -15.75 0.97
C LYS A 219 -13.03 -14.76 0.22
N ILE A 220 -13.49 -13.53 0.03
CA ILE A 220 -12.63 -12.39 -0.30
C ILE A 220 -12.63 -11.41 0.87
N TYR A 221 -11.52 -10.72 1.05
CA TYR A 221 -11.34 -9.73 2.10
C TYR A 221 -12.02 -8.41 1.73
N ASN A 222 -12.56 -7.70 2.71
CA ASN A 222 -12.94 -6.31 2.55
C ASN A 222 -11.75 -5.37 2.84
N VAL A 223 -11.97 -4.07 2.64
CA VAL A 223 -10.92 -3.04 2.85
C VAL A 223 -10.31 -3.11 4.26
N GLU A 224 -11.15 -3.26 5.29
CA GLU A 224 -10.71 -3.25 6.69
C GLU A 224 -9.92 -4.51 7.03
N GLU A 225 -10.41 -5.67 6.61
CA GLU A 225 -9.73 -6.97 6.81
C GLU A 225 -8.37 -7.02 6.10
N PHE A 226 -8.29 -6.57 4.85
CA PHE A 226 -7.01 -6.57 4.12
C PHE A 226 -6.04 -5.51 4.68
N ALA A 227 -6.54 -4.35 5.07
CA ALA A 227 -5.71 -3.34 5.73
C ALA A 227 -5.13 -3.84 7.07
N ALA A 228 -5.84 -4.73 7.77
CA ALA A 228 -5.34 -5.39 8.98
C ALA A 228 -4.11 -6.26 8.66
N GLU A 229 -4.14 -7.03 7.58
CA GLU A 229 -3.01 -7.85 7.13
C GLU A 229 -1.79 -6.99 6.72
N VAL A 230 -2.06 -5.86 6.02
CA VAL A 230 -0.99 -4.90 5.67
C VAL A 230 -0.39 -4.24 6.92
N ALA A 231 -1.23 -3.89 7.90
CA ALA A 231 -0.77 -3.32 9.17
C ALA A 231 0.07 -4.33 9.99
N GLN A 232 -0.37 -5.58 10.08
CA GLN A 232 0.41 -6.65 10.74
C GLN A 232 1.75 -6.88 10.05
N ALA A 233 1.83 -6.80 8.72
CA ALA A 233 3.09 -6.93 7.99
C ALA A 233 4.14 -5.85 8.36
N ILE A 234 3.74 -4.78 9.04
CA ILE A 234 4.66 -3.77 9.57
C ILE A 234 5.47 -4.33 10.75
N VAL A 235 4.87 -5.20 11.57
CA VAL A 235 5.45 -5.66 12.85
C VAL A 235 5.81 -7.14 12.86
N ASP A 236 5.14 -7.98 12.08
CA ASP A 236 5.38 -9.42 12.01
C ASP A 236 6.77 -9.73 11.41
N ASP A 237 7.25 -10.93 11.67
CA ASP A 237 8.45 -11.45 11.03
C ASP A 237 8.27 -11.49 9.50
N VAL A 238 9.31 -11.10 8.78
CA VAL A 238 9.30 -11.13 7.31
C VAL A 238 9.46 -12.57 6.84
N PRO A 239 8.55 -13.10 5.98
CA PRO A 239 8.72 -14.41 5.38
C PRO A 239 10.04 -14.53 4.60
N GLU A 240 10.59 -15.74 4.47
CA GLU A 240 11.88 -15.99 3.82
C GLU A 240 11.90 -15.51 2.35
N ASP A 241 10.77 -15.64 1.65
CA ASP A 241 10.57 -15.15 0.27
C ASP A 241 10.10 -13.70 0.19
N HIS A 242 10.06 -12.99 1.34
CA HIS A 242 9.56 -11.63 1.48
C HIS A 242 8.11 -11.44 1.01
N THR A 243 7.26 -12.50 1.06
CA THR A 243 5.89 -12.44 0.57
C THR A 243 4.88 -12.92 1.62
N ARG A 244 3.90 -12.06 1.96
CA ARG A 244 2.71 -12.42 2.72
C ARG A 244 1.55 -12.57 1.76
N LEU A 245 1.09 -13.80 1.52
CA LEU A 245 -0.08 -14.10 0.73
C LEU A 245 -1.32 -14.09 1.62
N VAL A 246 -2.32 -13.28 1.27
CA VAL A 246 -3.53 -13.06 2.08
C VAL A 246 -4.76 -13.67 1.39
N GLY A 247 -5.30 -14.70 1.99
CA GLY A 247 -6.44 -15.45 1.47
C GLY A 247 -6.04 -16.65 0.62
N ASP A 248 -6.99 -17.16 -0.18
CA ASP A 248 -6.78 -18.32 -1.04
C ASP A 248 -5.98 -17.95 -2.30
N VAL A 249 -4.99 -18.76 -2.61
CA VAL A 249 -4.14 -18.62 -3.81
C VAL A 249 -4.25 -19.80 -4.76
N SER A 250 -5.08 -20.80 -4.45
CA SER A 250 -5.15 -22.05 -5.20
C SER A 250 -5.49 -21.87 -6.68
N SER A 251 -6.30 -20.86 -7.00
CA SER A 251 -6.68 -20.52 -8.37
C SER A 251 -5.60 -19.78 -9.18
N PHE A 252 -4.49 -19.40 -8.55
CA PHE A 252 -3.36 -18.71 -9.16
C PHE A 252 -2.11 -19.60 -9.30
N GLN A 253 -2.08 -20.69 -8.55
CA GLN A 253 -1.01 -21.69 -8.59
C GLN A 253 -1.53 -22.87 -9.40
N GLY A 254 -1.21 -22.91 -10.69
CA GLY A 254 -1.60 -23.97 -11.62
C GLY A 254 -0.93 -25.32 -11.36
#